data_ba7fd51948a31021cea36face5f46a1d
#
_entry.id   ba7fd51948a31021cea36face5f46a1d
#
_cell.length_a   1.000
_cell.length_b   1.000
_cell.length_c   1.000
_cell.angle_alpha   90.00
_cell.angle_beta   90.00
_cell.angle_gamma   90.00
#
_symmetry.space_group_name_H-M   'P 1'
#
loop_
_entity.id
_entity.type
_entity.pdbx_description
1 polymer ?
#
loop_
_entity_poly.entity_id
_entity_poly.type
_entity_poly.pdbx_seq_one_letter_code
_entity_poly.pdbx_strand_id
1 'polypeptide(L)'
;MCTQHPIEEHCKLDPPWDGPQVIPAQLRRVDNLIFRRLNQFSRANGVEQTTPMHGWIIEYLYRHRDEPVFQRDIEREFSITRSTVTNILQLMERKGYIQRLNVPQDARLKQLVLTEEGIQRHEKTLLSFHQTDDYVAGLLTEEENAELLRLLNKLRDALK
;
A
#
# COMPACT_ATOMS: atom_id res chain seq x y z
N MET A 1 -47.98 -0.87 -9.17
CA MET A 1 -47.11 -1.10 -10.32
C MET A 1 -45.67 -1.04 -9.84
N CYS A 2 -45.12 -2.19 -9.46
CA CYS A 2 -43.71 -2.29 -9.07
C CYS A 2 -42.88 -2.38 -10.35
N THR A 3 -42.02 -1.41 -10.57
CA THR A 3 -41.00 -1.41 -11.62
C THR A 3 -39.99 -2.51 -11.28
N GLN A 4 -40.01 -3.58 -12.06
CA GLN A 4 -39.06 -4.68 -12.00
C GLN A 4 -37.66 -4.12 -12.28
N HIS A 5 -36.76 -4.23 -11.32
CA HIS A 5 -35.33 -3.95 -11.47
C HIS A 5 -34.67 -5.05 -12.31
N PRO A 6 -33.69 -4.73 -13.15
CA PRO A 6 -33.00 -5.70 -14.01
C PRO A 6 -31.96 -6.54 -13.25
N ILE A 7 -32.26 -6.95 -12.02
CA ILE A 7 -31.35 -7.74 -11.18
C ILE A 7 -31.43 -9.25 -11.52
N GLU A 8 -32.51 -9.69 -12.16
CA GLU A 8 -32.71 -11.12 -12.46
C GLU A 8 -31.83 -11.67 -13.62
N GLU A 9 -31.31 -10.82 -14.49
CA GLU A 9 -30.42 -11.28 -15.58
C GLU A 9 -28.96 -11.45 -15.12
N HIS A 10 -28.53 -10.77 -14.06
CA HIS A 10 -27.18 -10.91 -13.52
C HIS A 10 -26.99 -12.16 -12.63
N CYS A 11 -28.06 -12.81 -12.21
CA CYS A 11 -28.02 -13.98 -11.33
C CYS A 11 -27.56 -15.27 -12.03
N LYS A 12 -27.32 -15.25 -13.35
CA LYS A 12 -26.82 -16.40 -14.15
C LYS A 12 -25.37 -16.27 -14.54
N LEU A 13 -24.68 -15.20 -14.14
CA LEU A 13 -23.24 -15.09 -14.34
C LEU A 13 -22.54 -15.91 -13.27
N ASP A 14 -21.67 -16.81 -13.70
CA ASP A 14 -20.72 -17.45 -12.80
C ASP A 14 -20.02 -16.37 -11.96
N PRO A 15 -19.84 -16.59 -10.66
CA PRO A 15 -19.24 -15.58 -9.80
C PRO A 15 -17.90 -15.15 -10.36
N PRO A 16 -17.68 -13.84 -10.61
CA PRO A 16 -16.49 -13.35 -11.34
C PRO A 16 -15.17 -13.64 -10.64
N TRP A 17 -15.22 -14.03 -9.36
CA TRP A 17 -14.02 -14.35 -8.56
C TRP A 17 -13.52 -15.79 -8.72
N ASP A 18 -14.26 -16.69 -9.37
CA ASP A 18 -13.84 -18.09 -9.56
C ASP A 18 -13.06 -18.31 -10.86
N GLY A 19 -13.05 -17.32 -11.76
CA GLY A 19 -12.35 -17.40 -13.04
C GLY A 19 -10.86 -17.04 -12.97
N PRO A 20 -9.97 -17.82 -13.63
CA PRO A 20 -8.54 -17.50 -13.68
C PRO A 20 -8.22 -16.21 -14.43
N GLN A 21 -9.19 -15.60 -15.14
CA GLN A 21 -9.00 -14.43 -16.00
C GLN A 21 -9.63 -13.13 -15.47
N VAL A 22 -10.14 -13.13 -14.22
CA VAL A 22 -10.71 -11.91 -13.62
C VAL A 22 -9.59 -11.02 -13.10
N ILE A 23 -9.38 -9.88 -13.75
CA ILE A 23 -8.27 -8.94 -13.43
C ILE A 23 -8.21 -8.58 -11.94
N PRO A 24 -9.29 -8.13 -11.26
CA PRO A 24 -9.21 -7.80 -9.83
C PRO A 24 -8.79 -8.99 -8.94
N ALA A 25 -9.26 -10.19 -9.27
CA ALA A 25 -8.89 -11.39 -8.53
C ALA A 25 -7.42 -11.76 -8.73
N GLN A 26 -6.89 -11.63 -9.95
CA GLN A 26 -5.49 -11.88 -10.24
C GLN A 26 -4.59 -10.86 -9.55
N LEU A 27 -4.91 -9.57 -9.62
CA LEU A 27 -4.18 -8.52 -8.91
C LEU A 27 -4.11 -8.81 -7.41
N ARG A 28 -5.24 -9.20 -6.80
CA ARG A 28 -5.28 -9.56 -5.38
C ARG A 28 -4.44 -10.78 -5.03
N ARG A 29 -4.44 -11.81 -5.88
CA ARG A 29 -3.62 -13.02 -5.68
C ARG A 29 -2.13 -12.71 -5.78
N VAL A 30 -1.74 -11.95 -6.81
CA VAL A 30 -0.35 -11.54 -7.01
C VAL A 30 0.13 -10.66 -5.85
N ASP A 31 -0.65 -9.66 -5.44
CA ASP A 31 -0.36 -8.81 -4.28
C ASP A 31 -0.09 -9.64 -3.02
N ASN A 32 -0.95 -10.62 -2.71
CA ASN A 32 -0.77 -11.51 -1.57
C ASN A 32 0.52 -12.34 -1.66
N LEU A 33 0.91 -12.80 -2.86
CA LEU A 33 2.14 -13.58 -3.07
C LEU A 33 3.39 -12.72 -2.93
N ILE A 34 3.38 -11.53 -3.50
CA ILE A 34 4.46 -10.53 -3.35
C ILE A 34 4.64 -10.20 -1.88
N PHE A 35 3.53 -9.97 -1.17
CA PHE A 35 3.57 -9.71 0.26
C PHE A 35 4.16 -10.84 1.09
N ARG A 36 3.82 -12.09 0.77
CA ARG A 36 4.46 -13.25 1.44
C ARG A 36 5.97 -13.27 1.21
N ARG A 37 6.42 -12.92 0.01
CA ARG A 37 7.85 -12.85 -0.32
C ARG A 37 8.54 -11.71 0.47
N LEU A 38 7.94 -10.53 0.51
CA LEU A 38 8.41 -9.41 1.31
C LEU A 38 8.58 -9.79 2.79
N ASN A 39 7.60 -10.49 3.36
CA ASN A 39 7.69 -10.97 4.75
C ASN A 39 8.82 -11.99 4.96
N GLN A 40 9.11 -12.83 3.97
CA GLN A 40 10.25 -13.76 4.06
C GLN A 40 11.58 -13.00 4.13
N PHE A 41 11.79 -12.03 3.23
CA PHE A 41 12.99 -11.19 3.25
C PHE A 41 13.07 -10.34 4.51
N SER A 42 11.96 -9.75 4.95
CA SER A 42 11.90 -8.96 6.20
C SER A 42 12.32 -9.77 7.42
N ARG A 43 11.85 -11.00 7.54
CA ARG A 43 12.29 -11.90 8.63
C ARG A 43 13.78 -12.23 8.56
N ALA A 44 14.29 -12.51 7.35
CA ALA A 44 15.70 -12.80 7.14
C ALA A 44 16.59 -11.59 7.52
N ASN A 45 16.09 -10.37 7.31
CA ASN A 45 16.76 -9.12 7.66
C ASN A 45 16.50 -8.68 9.11
N GLY A 46 15.87 -9.52 9.94
CA GLY A 46 15.60 -9.20 11.36
C GLY A 46 14.53 -8.12 11.58
N VAL A 47 13.67 -7.89 10.57
CA VAL A 47 12.54 -6.96 10.67
C VAL A 47 11.32 -7.65 11.25
N GLU A 48 10.83 -7.17 12.38
CA GLU A 48 9.60 -7.65 12.99
C GLU A 48 8.40 -7.48 12.04
N GLN A 49 7.50 -8.47 12.01
CA GLN A 49 6.35 -8.45 11.11
C GLN A 49 5.45 -7.24 11.33
N THR A 50 5.30 -6.47 10.29
CA THR A 50 4.28 -5.42 10.17
C THR A 50 3.51 -5.65 8.87
N THR A 51 2.34 -5.03 8.75
CA THR A 51 1.64 -5.05 7.47
C THR A 51 2.46 -4.31 6.41
N PRO A 52 2.36 -4.65 5.12
CA PRO A 52 3.08 -3.95 4.04
C PRO A 52 2.88 -2.45 4.11
N MET A 53 1.66 -2.06 4.44
CA MET A 53 1.26 -0.65 4.48
C MET A 53 2.10 0.18 5.46
N HIS A 54 2.54 -0.39 6.59
CA HIS A 54 3.44 0.33 7.49
C HIS A 54 4.79 0.66 6.83
N GLY A 55 5.35 -0.30 6.09
CA GLY A 55 6.60 -0.09 5.36
C GLY A 55 6.47 0.97 4.28
N TRP A 56 5.38 0.92 3.49
CA TRP A 56 5.09 1.91 2.46
C TRP A 56 4.89 3.32 3.02
N ILE A 57 4.19 3.44 4.16
CA ILE A 57 3.98 4.75 4.81
C ILE A 57 5.30 5.28 5.38
N ILE A 58 6.13 4.43 6.00
CA ILE A 58 7.46 4.84 6.50
C ILE A 58 8.32 5.34 5.34
N GLU A 59 8.36 4.62 4.22
CA GLU A 59 9.09 5.01 3.01
C GLU A 59 8.58 6.36 2.47
N TYR A 60 7.27 6.54 2.38
CA TYR A 60 6.67 7.80 1.94
C TYR A 60 7.07 8.96 2.84
N LEU A 61 6.94 8.81 4.16
CA LEU A 61 7.35 9.83 5.15
C LEU A 61 8.85 10.12 5.09
N TYR A 62 9.67 9.11 4.83
CA TYR A 62 11.11 9.28 4.70
C TYR A 62 11.49 10.10 3.46
N ARG A 63 10.87 9.82 2.33
CA ARG A 63 11.09 10.58 1.07
C ARG A 63 10.64 12.03 1.17
N HIS A 64 9.57 12.30 1.93
CA HIS A 64 8.99 13.64 2.09
C HIS A 64 9.35 14.28 3.44
N ARG A 65 10.47 13.87 4.06
CA ARG A 65 10.85 14.36 5.40
C ARG A 65 11.12 15.87 5.45
N ASP A 66 11.42 16.48 4.32
CA ASP A 66 11.70 17.92 4.20
C ASP A 66 10.43 18.73 3.95
N GLU A 67 9.26 18.09 3.87
CA GLU A 67 7.96 18.70 3.59
C GLU A 67 6.94 18.34 4.69
N PRO A 68 5.93 19.18 4.94
CA PRO A 68 4.87 18.83 5.89
C PRO A 68 3.94 17.78 5.29
N VAL A 69 3.95 16.56 5.83
CA VAL A 69 3.06 15.47 5.45
C VAL A 69 1.91 15.33 6.44
N PHE A 70 0.70 15.14 5.92
CA PHE A 70 -0.54 14.98 6.67
C PHE A 70 -1.23 13.65 6.35
N GLN A 71 -2.18 13.26 7.18
CA GLN A 71 -2.96 12.02 6.96
C GLN A 71 -3.63 11.97 5.58
N ARG A 72 -4.19 13.10 5.09
CA ARG A 72 -4.81 13.19 3.76
C ARG A 72 -3.86 12.86 2.61
N ASP A 73 -2.56 13.11 2.79
CA ASP A 73 -1.56 12.84 1.76
C ASP A 73 -1.32 11.33 1.64
N ILE A 74 -1.33 10.63 2.77
CA ILE A 74 -1.29 9.15 2.83
C ILE A 74 -2.56 8.54 2.21
N GLU A 75 -3.76 9.09 2.54
CA GLU A 75 -5.03 8.64 1.96
C GLU A 75 -5.00 8.72 0.44
N ARG A 76 -4.50 9.83 -0.10
CA ARG A 76 -4.39 10.08 -1.55
C ARG A 76 -3.35 9.18 -2.21
N GLU A 77 -2.14 9.11 -1.65
CA GLU A 77 -1.03 8.37 -2.25
C GLU A 77 -1.37 6.88 -2.39
N PHE A 78 -1.91 6.29 -1.33
CA PHE A 78 -2.18 4.85 -1.30
C PHE A 78 -3.61 4.47 -1.67
N SER A 79 -4.45 5.45 -2.03
CA SER A 79 -5.87 5.23 -2.40
C SER A 79 -6.63 4.41 -1.35
N ILE A 80 -6.41 4.69 -0.07
CA ILE A 80 -7.03 3.99 1.06
C ILE A 80 -7.94 4.92 1.87
N THR A 81 -8.96 4.35 2.51
CA THR A 81 -9.95 5.12 3.25
C THR A 81 -9.37 5.78 4.50
N ARG A 82 -9.94 6.93 4.87
CA ARG A 82 -9.55 7.68 6.07
C ARG A 82 -9.56 6.83 7.34
N SER A 83 -10.54 5.96 7.52
CA SER A 83 -10.63 5.08 8.68
C SER A 83 -9.47 4.07 8.72
N THR A 84 -9.12 3.49 7.58
CA THR A 84 -7.98 2.59 7.44
C THR A 84 -6.66 3.30 7.79
N VAL A 85 -6.43 4.50 7.21
CA VAL A 85 -5.21 5.29 7.52
C VAL A 85 -5.15 5.64 9.00
N THR A 86 -6.28 6.07 9.58
CA THR A 86 -6.33 6.42 11.02
C THR A 86 -5.88 5.26 11.90
N ASN A 87 -6.38 4.04 11.66
CA ASN A 87 -6.02 2.86 12.42
C ASN A 87 -4.53 2.50 12.27
N ILE A 88 -4.02 2.57 11.04
CA ILE A 88 -2.61 2.30 10.74
C ILE A 88 -1.71 3.31 11.47
N LEU A 89 -1.97 4.61 11.30
CA LEU A 89 -1.17 5.66 11.92
C LEU A 89 -1.20 5.62 13.46
N GLN A 90 -2.36 5.28 14.06
CA GLN A 90 -2.46 5.07 15.51
C GLN A 90 -1.57 3.90 15.99
N LEU A 91 -1.51 2.81 15.21
CA LEU A 91 -0.63 1.70 15.53
C LEU A 91 0.84 2.07 15.39
N MET A 92 1.19 2.80 14.32
CA MET A 92 2.56 3.27 14.10
C MET A 92 3.03 4.23 15.20
N GLU A 93 2.15 5.12 15.65
CA GLU A 93 2.41 6.04 16.75
C GLU A 93 2.61 5.29 18.09
N ARG A 94 1.73 4.31 18.40
CA ARG A 94 1.91 3.44 19.60
C ARG A 94 3.21 2.63 19.55
N LYS A 95 3.67 2.24 18.36
CA LYS A 95 4.95 1.54 18.17
C LYS A 95 6.16 2.49 18.18
N GLY A 96 5.93 3.79 18.30
CA GLY A 96 6.99 4.79 18.32
C GLY A 96 7.63 5.09 16.98
N TYR A 97 7.06 4.67 15.86
CA TYR A 97 7.63 4.90 14.51
C TYR A 97 7.37 6.29 13.97
N ILE A 98 6.25 6.90 14.38
CA ILE A 98 5.86 8.24 13.98
C ILE A 98 5.40 9.06 15.18
N GLN A 99 5.43 10.38 15.00
CA GLN A 99 4.80 11.36 15.89
C GLN A 99 3.83 12.23 15.12
N ARG A 100 2.81 12.74 15.82
CA ARG A 100 1.85 13.72 15.29
C ARG A 100 2.11 15.07 15.94
N LEU A 101 2.66 15.98 15.16
CA LEU A 101 2.97 17.33 15.64
C LEU A 101 1.82 18.29 15.36
N ASN A 102 1.56 19.21 16.28
CA ASN A 102 0.61 20.31 16.07
C ASN A 102 1.17 21.29 15.03
N VAL A 103 0.30 21.75 14.15
CA VAL A 103 0.63 22.84 13.22
C VAL A 103 0.24 24.16 13.88
N PRO A 104 1.16 25.12 14.05
CA PRO A 104 0.86 26.38 14.75
C PRO A 104 -0.31 27.18 14.15
N GLN A 105 -0.49 27.07 12.84
CA GLN A 105 -1.52 27.83 12.10
C GLN A 105 -2.90 27.15 12.14
N ASP A 106 -2.97 25.82 12.41
CA ASP A 106 -4.23 25.09 12.49
C ASP A 106 -4.11 23.90 13.44
N ALA A 107 -4.68 24.01 14.63
CA ALA A 107 -4.67 22.97 15.67
C ALA A 107 -5.39 21.67 15.25
N ARG A 108 -6.22 21.71 14.19
CA ARG A 108 -6.92 20.53 13.67
C ARG A 108 -6.01 19.68 12.78
N LEU A 109 -4.96 20.27 12.22
CA LEU A 109 -3.99 19.57 11.40
C LEU A 109 -2.91 18.98 12.29
N LYS A 110 -2.55 17.73 11.99
CA LYS A 110 -1.44 17.02 12.64
C LYS A 110 -0.46 16.61 11.56
N GLN A 111 0.74 17.20 11.61
CA GLN A 111 1.84 16.78 10.75
C GLN A 111 2.36 15.43 11.21
N LEU A 112 2.61 14.54 10.28
CA LEU A 112 3.21 13.22 10.50
C LEU A 112 4.73 13.33 10.33
N VAL A 113 5.48 12.89 11.33
CA VAL A 113 6.94 12.92 11.31
C VAL A 113 7.46 11.55 11.75
N LEU A 114 8.48 11.04 11.07
CA LEU A 114 9.20 9.85 11.54
C LEU A 114 9.99 10.18 12.81
N THR A 115 9.99 9.23 13.74
CA THR A 115 10.90 9.23 14.88
C THR A 115 12.25 8.62 14.47
N GLU A 116 13.24 8.69 15.36
CA GLU A 116 14.50 7.98 15.17
C GLU A 116 14.28 6.46 15.01
N GLU A 117 13.39 5.86 15.81
CA GLU A 117 13.00 4.45 15.69
C GLU A 117 12.36 4.16 14.32
N GLY A 118 11.54 5.08 13.83
CA GLY A 118 10.94 4.99 12.49
C GLY A 118 11.99 5.02 11.38
N ILE A 119 13.00 5.86 11.49
CA ILE A 119 14.13 5.96 10.54
C ILE A 119 14.97 4.68 10.56
N GLN A 120 15.37 4.20 11.74
CA GLN A 120 16.12 2.94 11.86
C GLN A 120 15.35 1.74 11.31
N ARG A 121 14.02 1.73 11.52
CA ARG A 121 13.18 0.72 10.94
C ARG A 121 13.10 0.82 9.42
N HIS A 122 13.04 2.04 8.86
CA HIS A 122 13.09 2.27 7.43
C HIS A 122 14.33 1.64 6.80
N GLU A 123 15.51 1.92 7.35
CA GLU A 123 16.79 1.40 6.86
C GLU A 123 16.80 -0.14 6.82
N LYS A 124 16.35 -0.79 7.89
CA LYS A 124 16.24 -2.25 7.95
C LYS A 124 15.23 -2.83 6.95
N THR A 125 14.18 -2.09 6.65
CA THR A 125 13.10 -2.55 5.77
C THR A 125 13.44 -2.32 4.29
N LEU A 126 14.23 -1.29 3.99
CA LEU A 126 14.59 -0.91 2.63
C LEU A 126 15.23 -2.08 1.85
N LEU A 127 16.16 -2.80 2.49
CA LEU A 127 16.78 -3.98 1.89
C LEU A 127 15.74 -5.04 1.50
N SER A 128 14.74 -5.27 2.33
CA SER A 128 13.68 -6.24 2.06
C SER A 128 12.80 -5.85 0.88
N PHE A 129 12.53 -4.56 0.71
CA PHE A 129 11.83 -4.05 -0.46
C PHE A 129 12.64 -4.25 -1.74
N HIS A 130 13.92 -3.86 -1.73
CA HIS A 130 14.81 -4.08 -2.88
C HIS A 130 14.90 -5.55 -3.26
N GLN A 131 15.13 -6.43 -2.30
CA GLN A 131 15.17 -7.88 -2.54
C GLN A 131 13.84 -8.41 -3.12
N THR A 132 12.71 -7.84 -2.71
CA THR A 132 11.40 -8.24 -3.23
C THR A 132 11.21 -7.73 -4.66
N ASP A 133 11.60 -6.50 -4.94
CA ASP A 133 11.53 -5.89 -6.27
C ASP A 133 12.41 -6.64 -7.26
N ASP A 134 13.68 -6.85 -6.93
CA ASP A 134 14.63 -7.63 -7.73
C ASP A 134 14.11 -9.04 -8.01
N TYR A 135 13.54 -9.70 -6.99
CA TYR A 135 12.96 -11.03 -7.14
C TYR A 135 11.78 -11.03 -8.12
N VAL A 136 10.84 -10.10 -7.97
CA VAL A 136 9.65 -10.02 -8.84
C VAL A 136 10.04 -9.61 -10.26
N ALA A 137 10.91 -8.62 -10.40
CA ALA A 137 11.43 -8.18 -11.70
C ALA A 137 12.19 -9.30 -12.43
N GLY A 138 12.96 -10.11 -11.69
CA GLY A 138 13.70 -11.25 -12.26
C GLY A 138 12.84 -12.42 -12.73
N LEU A 139 11.53 -12.42 -12.48
CA LEU A 139 10.58 -13.41 -12.99
C LEU A 139 10.11 -13.11 -14.43
N LEU A 140 10.38 -11.92 -14.93
CA LEU A 140 9.91 -11.39 -16.21
C LEU A 140 11.10 -10.91 -17.04
N THR A 141 10.93 -10.81 -18.36
CA THR A 141 11.92 -10.11 -19.21
C THR A 141 11.84 -8.58 -19.01
N GLU A 142 12.82 -7.83 -19.51
CA GLU A 142 12.80 -6.38 -19.43
C GLU A 142 11.57 -5.77 -20.14
N GLU A 143 11.19 -6.33 -21.29
CA GLU A 143 10.03 -5.89 -22.06
C GLU A 143 8.71 -6.18 -21.30
N GLU A 144 8.60 -7.37 -20.70
CA GLU A 144 7.43 -7.75 -19.89
C GLU A 144 7.30 -6.87 -18.63
N ASN A 145 8.42 -6.55 -17.97
CA ASN A 145 8.43 -5.63 -16.84
C ASN A 145 7.95 -4.23 -17.24
N ALA A 146 8.48 -3.70 -18.36
CA ALA A 146 8.09 -2.40 -18.87
C ALA A 146 6.59 -2.35 -19.22
N GLU A 147 6.07 -3.40 -19.88
CA GLU A 147 4.66 -3.48 -20.25
C GLU A 147 3.75 -3.63 -19.02
N LEU A 148 4.12 -4.44 -18.05
CA LEU A 148 3.40 -4.60 -16.79
C LEU A 148 3.27 -3.25 -16.05
N LEU A 149 4.38 -2.54 -15.89
CA LEU A 149 4.39 -1.21 -15.25
C LEU A 149 3.54 -0.20 -16.02
N ARG A 150 3.60 -0.21 -17.35
CA ARG A 150 2.77 0.65 -18.20
C ARG A 150 1.28 0.39 -17.99
N LEU A 151 0.87 -0.89 -17.94
CA LEU A 151 -0.53 -1.30 -17.72
C LEU A 151 -1.03 -0.96 -16.31
N LEU A 152 -0.22 -1.22 -15.29
CA LEU A 152 -0.55 -0.87 -13.90
C LEU A 152 -0.71 0.63 -13.72
N ASN A 153 0.18 1.44 -14.30
CA ASN A 153 0.08 2.90 -14.27
C ASN A 153 -1.20 3.39 -14.97
N LYS A 154 -1.51 2.84 -16.16
CA LYS A 154 -2.76 3.16 -16.87
C LYS A 154 -4.00 2.87 -16.05
N LEU A 155 -4.06 1.70 -15.39
CA LEU A 155 -5.17 1.33 -14.52
C LEU A 155 -5.27 2.27 -13.32
N ARG A 156 -4.15 2.54 -12.64
CA ARG A 156 -4.10 3.46 -11.50
C ARG A 156 -4.65 4.84 -11.85
N ASP A 157 -4.26 5.38 -13.01
CA ASP A 157 -4.64 6.74 -13.41
C ASP A 157 -6.10 6.83 -13.88
N ALA A 158 -6.64 5.74 -14.45
CA ALA A 158 -8.04 5.65 -14.87
C ALA A 158 -9.02 5.41 -13.70
N LEU A 159 -8.54 4.91 -12.56
CA LEU A 159 -9.37 4.60 -11.38
C LEU A 159 -9.37 5.72 -10.34
N LYS A 160 -8.57 6.77 -10.53
CA LYS A 160 -8.57 7.99 -9.67
C LYS A 160 -9.71 8.92 -10.05
#